data_c0169b1d969af8ed68a99462e102eb69
#
_entry.id   c0169b1d969af8ed68a99462e102eb69
#
_cell.length_a   1.000
_cell.length_b   1.000
_cell.length_c   1.000
_cell.angle_alpha   90.00
_cell.angle_beta   90.00
_cell.angle_gamma   90.00
#
_symmetry.space_group_name_H-M   'P 1'
#
loop_
_entity.id
_entity.type
_entity.pdbx_description
1 polymer ?
#
loop_
_entity_poly.entity_id
_entity_poly.type
_entity_poly.pdbx_seq_one_letter_code
_entity_poly.pdbx_strand_id
1 'polypeptide(L)'
;RDLVRSRGLGDVYKRQHLYFYDKDYETLKGRIKCNPSIKTSEDRNALRKALSTNLIDVIGTDHAPHLLKEKEGGALKAVSGMPMIQFSLVAIMELVREGILSIEQLVQKMCHAPAELYHIERRGYIRPGYQADLVLVNPDHEWTVTADCVLSKCGWTPMEGQKFHTRVEKTFVNGDLVYSDNKVDQSHRGQELRFKR
;
A
#
# COMPACT_ATOMS: atom_id res chain seq x y z
N ARG A 1 6.54 8.99 -26.23
CA ARG A 1 5.13 9.36 -26.00
C ARG A 1 5.11 10.16 -24.73
N ASP A 2 4.87 11.44 -24.85
CA ASP A 2 4.76 12.36 -23.73
C ASP A 2 3.67 11.86 -22.79
N LEU A 3 4.09 11.42 -21.61
CA LEU A 3 3.20 11.33 -20.46
C LEU A 3 2.67 12.75 -20.27
N VAL A 4 1.42 12.95 -20.60
CA VAL A 4 0.72 14.20 -20.33
C VAL A 4 0.81 14.38 -18.82
N ARG A 5 1.77 15.17 -18.36
CA ARG A 5 1.76 15.72 -17.01
C ARG A 5 0.50 16.56 -16.93
N SER A 6 -0.54 16.00 -16.35
CA SER A 6 -1.70 16.79 -15.95
C SER A 6 -1.17 17.77 -14.91
N ARG A 7 -0.99 19.03 -15.31
CA ARG A 7 -0.55 20.11 -14.42
C ARG A 7 -1.51 20.15 -13.24
N GLY A 8 -1.06 19.73 -12.06
CA GLY A 8 -1.83 19.74 -10.82
C GLY A 8 -2.29 18.40 -10.27
N LEU A 9 -2.14 17.28 -11.01
CA LEU A 9 -2.34 15.93 -10.49
C LEU A 9 -0.97 15.26 -10.41
N GLY A 10 -0.51 14.93 -9.21
CA GLY A 10 0.75 14.22 -9.00
C GLY A 10 0.73 12.81 -9.59
N ASP A 11 1.90 12.25 -9.83
CA ASP A 11 2.02 10.87 -10.31
C ASP A 11 1.71 9.89 -9.17
N VAL A 12 0.63 9.10 -9.36
CA VAL A 12 0.25 8.00 -8.47
C VAL A 12 0.83 6.70 -8.98
N TYR A 13 1.61 6.01 -8.15
CA TYR A 13 2.19 4.74 -8.55
C TYR A 13 1.70 3.56 -7.71
N LYS A 14 1.53 2.42 -8.39
CA LYS A 14 0.99 1.20 -7.78
C LYS A 14 2.08 0.45 -7.02
N ARG A 15 1.89 0.23 -5.73
CA ARG A 15 2.86 -0.37 -4.82
C ARG A 15 3.39 -1.73 -5.26
N GLN A 16 2.57 -2.59 -5.89
CA GLN A 16 2.99 -3.92 -6.32
C GLN A 16 4.23 -3.91 -7.21
N HIS A 17 4.40 -2.87 -8.06
CA HIS A 17 5.56 -2.72 -8.93
C HIS A 17 6.82 -2.21 -8.21
N LEU A 18 6.69 -1.70 -7.00
CA LEU A 18 7.81 -1.37 -6.12
C LEU A 18 8.32 -2.59 -5.36
N TYR A 19 7.51 -3.64 -5.26
CA TYR A 19 7.79 -4.81 -4.44
C TYR A 19 8.17 -6.02 -5.30
N PHE A 20 7.28 -6.43 -6.20
CA PHE A 20 7.44 -7.61 -7.06
C PHE A 20 8.22 -7.31 -8.35
N TYR A 21 8.83 -8.37 -8.92
CA TYR A 21 9.47 -8.37 -10.22
C TYR A 21 9.18 -9.70 -10.95
N ASP A 22 9.63 -9.84 -12.20
CA ASP A 22 9.22 -10.93 -13.09
C ASP A 22 9.51 -12.34 -12.57
N LYS A 23 10.61 -12.57 -11.83
CA LYS A 23 10.91 -13.89 -11.25
C LYS A 23 9.88 -14.33 -10.21
N ASP A 24 9.18 -13.41 -9.57
CA ASP A 24 8.14 -13.76 -8.61
C ASP A 24 6.96 -14.49 -9.27
N TYR A 25 6.80 -14.40 -10.60
CA TYR A 25 5.83 -15.20 -11.34
C TYR A 25 6.12 -16.71 -11.30
N GLU A 26 7.36 -17.13 -11.09
CA GLU A 26 7.73 -18.53 -11.00
C GLU A 26 7.01 -19.21 -9.82
N THR A 27 6.89 -18.52 -8.70
CA THR A 27 6.28 -19.01 -7.45
C THR A 27 4.83 -18.56 -7.30
N LEU A 28 4.55 -17.27 -7.50
CA LEU A 28 3.25 -16.66 -7.24
C LEU A 28 2.28 -16.76 -8.42
N LYS A 29 2.79 -17.03 -9.63
CA LYS A 29 1.97 -17.28 -10.85
C LYS A 29 0.87 -16.20 -11.05
N GLY A 30 -0.36 -16.63 -11.26
CA GLY A 30 -1.52 -15.76 -11.44
C GLY A 30 -1.84 -14.88 -10.23
N ARG A 31 -1.35 -15.19 -9.03
CA ARG A 31 -1.60 -14.41 -7.81
C ARG A 31 -1.11 -12.97 -7.94
N ILE A 32 0.00 -12.74 -8.65
CA ILE A 32 0.55 -11.38 -8.89
C ILE A 32 0.23 -10.81 -10.28
N LYS A 33 -0.67 -11.47 -11.04
CA LYS A 33 -1.15 -10.87 -12.29
C LYS A 33 -1.90 -9.57 -11.99
N CYS A 34 -1.45 -8.47 -12.61
CA CYS A 34 -2.05 -7.14 -12.51
C CYS A 34 -1.92 -6.39 -13.84
N ASN A 35 -2.55 -5.24 -13.95
CA ASN A 35 -2.47 -4.38 -15.12
C ASN A 35 -2.03 -2.96 -14.70
N PRO A 36 -0.91 -2.44 -15.21
CA PRO A 36 0.08 -3.12 -16.07
C PRO A 36 0.75 -4.32 -15.37
N SER A 37 1.33 -5.25 -16.14
CA SER A 37 1.99 -6.43 -15.57
C SER A 37 3.23 -6.06 -14.76
N ILE A 38 3.61 -6.90 -13.80
CA ILE A 38 4.90 -6.83 -13.11
C ILE A 38 6.00 -7.00 -14.16
N LYS A 39 7.03 -6.17 -14.07
CA LYS A 39 8.16 -6.09 -15.01
C LYS A 39 9.44 -6.62 -14.38
N THR A 40 10.57 -6.37 -15.03
CA THR A 40 11.89 -6.85 -14.60
C THR A 40 12.36 -6.23 -13.28
N SER A 41 13.43 -6.79 -12.72
CA SER A 41 14.09 -6.23 -11.54
C SER A 41 14.65 -4.83 -11.81
N GLU A 42 15.12 -4.56 -13.03
CA GLU A 42 15.63 -3.27 -13.48
C GLU A 42 14.51 -2.22 -13.48
N ASP A 43 13.33 -2.57 -14.00
CA ASP A 43 12.14 -1.70 -13.96
C ASP A 43 11.73 -1.37 -12.52
N ARG A 44 11.67 -2.40 -11.64
CA ARG A 44 11.40 -2.20 -10.22
C ARG A 44 12.40 -1.24 -9.57
N ASN A 45 13.69 -1.42 -9.84
CA ASN A 45 14.74 -0.57 -9.28
C ASN A 45 14.68 0.86 -9.84
N ALA A 46 14.34 1.03 -11.11
CA ALA A 46 14.10 2.34 -11.71
C ALA A 46 12.91 3.06 -11.03
N LEU A 47 11.82 2.33 -10.71
CA LEU A 47 10.68 2.88 -9.98
C LEU A 47 11.02 3.23 -8.52
N ARG A 48 11.80 2.41 -7.83
CA ARG A 48 12.30 2.70 -6.49
C ARG A 48 13.16 3.97 -6.49
N LYS A 49 14.03 4.14 -7.50
CA LYS A 49 14.79 5.37 -7.72
C LYS A 49 13.89 6.57 -8.00
N ALA A 50 12.89 6.43 -8.87
CA ALA A 50 11.92 7.48 -9.17
C ALA A 50 11.15 7.92 -7.91
N LEU A 51 10.82 6.97 -7.03
CA LEU A 51 10.18 7.23 -5.74
C LEU A 51 11.10 8.07 -4.81
N SER A 52 12.37 7.69 -4.68
CA SER A 52 13.34 8.40 -3.81
C SER A 52 13.74 9.78 -4.35
N THR A 53 13.67 10.00 -5.65
CA THR A 53 14.00 11.29 -6.30
C THR A 53 12.78 12.21 -6.52
N ASN A 54 11.64 11.89 -5.90
CA ASN A 54 10.40 12.65 -5.99
C ASN A 54 9.82 12.81 -7.40
N LEU A 55 10.09 11.87 -8.30
CA LEU A 55 9.41 11.76 -9.60
C LEU A 55 8.03 11.09 -9.48
N ILE A 56 7.79 10.40 -8.36
CA ILE A 56 6.51 9.80 -8.00
C ILE A 56 6.01 10.49 -6.73
N ASP A 57 4.81 11.05 -6.76
CA ASP A 57 4.25 11.84 -5.66
C ASP A 57 3.48 11.00 -4.66
N VAL A 58 2.70 10.01 -5.12
CA VAL A 58 1.76 9.23 -4.30
C VAL A 58 1.94 7.74 -4.52
N ILE A 59 1.84 6.97 -3.45
CA ILE A 59 1.83 5.51 -3.49
C ILE A 59 0.40 5.00 -3.31
N GLY A 60 -0.15 4.40 -4.36
CA GLY A 60 -1.45 3.72 -4.33
C GLY A 60 -1.33 2.22 -4.11
N THR A 61 -2.38 1.59 -3.59
CA THR A 61 -2.38 0.15 -3.31
C THR A 61 -2.81 -0.70 -4.49
N ASP A 62 -3.64 -0.17 -5.37
CA ASP A 62 -4.33 -0.93 -6.43
C ASP A 62 -5.00 -2.19 -5.88
N HIS A 63 -5.62 -2.08 -4.70
CA HIS A 63 -6.24 -3.20 -4.01
C HIS A 63 -7.43 -3.73 -4.81
N ALA A 64 -7.30 -4.95 -5.31
CA ALA A 64 -8.34 -5.65 -6.06
C ALA A 64 -8.48 -7.08 -5.51
N PRO A 65 -9.36 -7.30 -4.50
CA PRO A 65 -9.46 -8.55 -3.74
C PRO A 65 -10.31 -9.60 -4.47
N HIS A 66 -9.86 -10.08 -5.61
CA HIS A 66 -10.46 -11.19 -6.33
C HIS A 66 -10.35 -12.50 -5.52
N LEU A 67 -11.27 -13.43 -5.72
CA LEU A 67 -11.18 -14.75 -5.10
C LEU A 67 -9.99 -15.53 -5.65
N LEU A 68 -9.36 -16.36 -4.81
CA LEU A 68 -8.16 -17.11 -5.21
C LEU A 68 -8.40 -17.98 -6.45
N LYS A 69 -9.59 -18.61 -6.58
CA LYS A 69 -10.00 -19.39 -7.76
C LYS A 69 -10.00 -18.58 -9.06
N GLU A 70 -10.24 -17.26 -8.99
CA GLU A 70 -10.22 -16.38 -10.16
C GLU A 70 -8.80 -16.03 -10.60
N LYS A 71 -7.80 -16.35 -9.78
CA LYS A 71 -6.37 -16.20 -10.07
C LYS A 71 -5.76 -17.45 -10.73
N GLU A 72 -6.56 -18.48 -10.95
CA GLU A 72 -6.14 -19.74 -11.56
C GLU A 72 -6.27 -19.72 -13.09
N GLY A 73 -5.76 -20.78 -13.78
CA GLY A 73 -5.88 -20.94 -15.23
C GLY A 73 -4.82 -20.19 -16.05
N GLY A 74 -3.74 -19.75 -15.41
CA GLY A 74 -2.58 -19.13 -16.06
C GLY A 74 -2.80 -17.68 -16.52
N ALA A 75 -1.83 -17.17 -17.27
CA ALA A 75 -1.79 -15.75 -17.61
C ALA A 75 -2.99 -15.24 -18.43
N LEU A 76 -3.62 -16.09 -19.23
CA LEU A 76 -4.76 -15.70 -20.07
C LEU A 76 -6.07 -15.64 -19.27
N LYS A 77 -6.30 -16.61 -18.37
CA LYS A 77 -7.57 -16.76 -17.65
C LYS A 77 -7.60 -16.02 -16.32
N ALA A 78 -6.50 -15.98 -15.59
CA ALA A 78 -6.46 -15.30 -14.31
C ALA A 78 -6.85 -13.82 -14.44
N VAL A 79 -7.74 -13.35 -13.58
CA VAL A 79 -8.12 -11.92 -13.52
C VAL A 79 -6.95 -11.05 -13.03
N SER A 80 -6.90 -9.80 -13.49
CA SER A 80 -5.88 -8.83 -13.07
C SER A 80 -6.25 -8.19 -11.73
N GLY A 81 -5.27 -8.03 -10.84
CA GLY A 81 -5.45 -7.43 -9.51
C GLY A 81 -5.11 -8.39 -8.38
N MET A 82 -4.81 -7.83 -7.21
CA MET A 82 -4.42 -8.58 -6.02
C MET A 82 -4.79 -7.83 -4.73
N PRO A 83 -5.03 -8.52 -3.60
CA PRO A 83 -5.33 -7.90 -2.32
C PRO A 83 -4.04 -7.34 -1.69
N MET A 84 -3.91 -6.01 -1.64
CA MET A 84 -2.68 -5.35 -1.23
C MET A 84 -2.84 -4.37 -0.06
N ILE A 85 -4.05 -3.87 0.25
CA ILE A 85 -4.22 -2.71 1.14
C ILE A 85 -3.68 -2.96 2.56
N GLN A 86 -3.90 -4.12 3.13
CA GLN A 86 -3.54 -4.46 4.50
C GLN A 86 -2.03 -4.33 4.78
N PHE A 87 -1.21 -4.73 3.80
CA PHE A 87 0.25 -4.77 3.95
C PHE A 87 0.95 -3.55 3.34
N SER A 88 0.20 -2.48 3.00
CA SER A 88 0.74 -1.32 2.30
C SER A 88 1.84 -0.63 3.07
N LEU A 89 1.57 -0.26 4.32
CA LEU A 89 2.50 0.48 5.15
C LEU A 89 3.75 -0.36 5.45
N VAL A 90 3.57 -1.58 5.92
CA VAL A 90 4.71 -2.44 6.31
C VAL A 90 5.62 -2.77 5.12
N ALA A 91 5.06 -2.96 3.91
CA ALA A 91 5.87 -3.20 2.71
C ALA A 91 6.67 -1.97 2.27
N ILE A 92 6.16 -0.74 2.47
CA ILE A 92 6.94 0.48 2.19
C ILE A 92 7.93 0.77 3.31
N MET A 93 7.65 0.37 4.55
CA MET A 93 8.62 0.43 5.65
C MET A 93 9.86 -0.45 5.38
N GLU A 94 9.74 -1.57 4.64
CA GLU A 94 10.92 -2.31 4.19
C GLU A 94 11.82 -1.47 3.26
N LEU A 95 11.23 -0.63 2.39
CA LEU A 95 12.03 0.29 1.55
C LEU A 95 12.74 1.37 2.38
N VAL A 96 12.14 1.78 3.50
CA VAL A 96 12.81 2.68 4.47
C VAL A 96 13.97 1.95 5.14
N ARG A 97 13.77 0.71 5.57
CA ARG A 97 14.81 -0.14 6.16
C ARG A 97 15.97 -0.41 5.19
N GLU A 98 15.67 -0.60 3.90
CA GLU A 98 16.65 -0.75 2.82
C GLU A 98 17.39 0.57 2.48
N GLY A 99 17.01 1.70 3.07
CA GLY A 99 17.59 3.03 2.80
C GLY A 99 17.18 3.64 1.46
N ILE A 100 16.14 3.10 0.82
CA ILE A 100 15.60 3.60 -0.46
C ILE A 100 14.76 4.87 -0.23
N LEU A 101 14.04 4.95 0.89
CA LEU A 101 13.25 6.09 1.32
C LEU A 101 13.63 6.52 2.73
N SER A 102 13.47 7.80 3.05
CA SER A 102 13.39 8.24 4.44
C SER A 102 11.97 8.07 4.98
N ILE A 103 11.84 8.09 6.31
CA ILE A 103 10.50 8.02 6.95
C ILE A 103 9.66 9.25 6.59
N GLU A 104 10.26 10.41 6.42
CA GLU A 104 9.59 11.64 6.00
C GLU A 104 9.05 11.50 4.57
N GLN A 105 9.83 10.89 3.66
CA GLN A 105 9.39 10.60 2.30
C GLN A 105 8.23 9.61 2.29
N LEU A 106 8.24 8.59 3.14
CA LEU A 106 7.11 7.67 3.29
C LEU A 106 5.86 8.43 3.72
N VAL A 107 5.96 9.24 4.79
CA VAL A 107 4.83 10.05 5.30
C VAL A 107 4.33 11.02 4.23
N GLN A 108 5.25 11.70 3.53
CA GLN A 108 4.89 12.59 2.43
C GLN A 108 4.05 11.87 1.38
N LYS A 109 4.50 10.67 0.92
CA LYS A 109 3.90 9.96 -0.22
C LYS A 109 2.67 9.13 0.14
N MET A 110 2.48 8.76 1.40
CA MET A 110 1.35 7.94 1.85
C MET A 110 0.31 8.71 2.66
N CYS A 111 0.64 9.90 3.18
CA CYS A 111 -0.26 10.69 4.02
C CYS A 111 -0.50 12.10 3.46
N HIS A 112 0.56 12.91 3.33
CA HIS A 112 0.45 14.32 2.95
C HIS A 112 0.00 14.47 1.49
N ALA A 113 0.79 13.95 0.56
CA ALA A 113 0.54 14.08 -0.88
C ALA A 113 -0.82 13.52 -1.32
N PRO A 114 -1.32 12.37 -0.84
CA PRO A 114 -2.68 11.93 -1.14
C PRO A 114 -3.76 12.94 -0.67
N ALA A 115 -3.60 13.49 0.53
CA ALA A 115 -4.56 14.45 1.07
C ALA A 115 -4.58 15.76 0.25
N GLU A 116 -3.41 16.22 -0.19
CA GLU A 116 -3.25 17.40 -1.06
C GLU A 116 -3.79 17.14 -2.47
N LEU A 117 -3.37 16.01 -3.10
CA LEU A 117 -3.74 15.63 -4.46
C LEU A 117 -5.27 15.53 -4.64
N TYR A 118 -5.93 14.92 -3.68
CA TYR A 118 -7.39 14.74 -3.70
C TYR A 118 -8.16 15.83 -2.97
N HIS A 119 -7.47 16.89 -2.49
CA HIS A 119 -8.07 18.00 -1.75
C HIS A 119 -8.89 17.57 -0.52
N ILE A 120 -8.42 16.54 0.20
CA ILE A 120 -9.11 16.01 1.38
C ILE A 120 -8.96 16.99 2.55
N GLU A 121 -10.08 17.40 3.11
CA GLU A 121 -10.09 18.37 4.20
C GLU A 121 -9.67 17.75 5.54
N ARG A 122 -8.77 18.44 6.25
CA ARG A 122 -8.36 18.15 7.63
C ARG A 122 -7.91 16.71 7.88
N ARG A 123 -7.23 16.09 6.91
CA ARG A 123 -6.60 14.77 7.01
C ARG A 123 -5.18 14.80 6.43
N GLY A 124 -4.44 13.73 6.59
CA GLY A 124 -3.08 13.57 6.09
C GLY A 124 -1.99 14.26 6.91
N TYR A 125 -2.34 15.01 7.95
CA TYR A 125 -1.41 15.73 8.82
C TYR A 125 -1.80 15.59 10.29
N ILE A 126 -0.80 15.56 11.18
CA ILE A 126 -1.00 15.68 12.63
C ILE A 126 -0.97 17.18 12.98
N ARG A 127 -2.15 17.80 13.06
CA ARG A 127 -2.31 19.23 13.35
C ARG A 127 -3.56 19.47 14.21
N PRO A 128 -3.58 20.51 15.08
CA PRO A 128 -4.79 20.91 15.78
C PRO A 128 -5.95 21.16 14.81
N GLY A 129 -7.13 20.63 15.12
CA GLY A 129 -8.33 20.74 14.28
C GLY A 129 -8.40 19.75 13.10
N TYR A 130 -7.41 18.87 12.94
CA TYR A 130 -7.44 17.77 11.98
C TYR A 130 -8.05 16.51 12.61
N GLN A 131 -8.58 15.63 11.77
CA GLN A 131 -9.05 14.31 12.22
C GLN A 131 -7.87 13.47 12.70
N ALA A 132 -8.05 12.79 13.82
CA ALA A 132 -7.02 11.92 14.39
C ALA A 132 -7.06 10.53 13.73
N ASP A 133 -6.66 10.50 12.46
CA ASP A 133 -6.37 9.26 11.73
C ASP A 133 -4.89 8.94 11.92
N LEU A 134 -4.59 8.07 12.87
CA LEU A 134 -3.23 7.83 13.33
C LEU A 134 -2.90 6.35 13.28
N VAL A 135 -1.64 6.04 12.99
CA VAL A 135 -1.10 4.68 13.06
C VAL A 135 0.12 4.67 13.97
N LEU A 136 0.12 3.81 14.99
CA LEU A 136 1.29 3.49 15.77
C LEU A 136 2.00 2.29 15.14
N VAL A 137 3.30 2.44 14.91
CA VAL A 137 4.13 1.46 14.22
C VAL A 137 5.32 1.11 15.08
N ASN A 138 5.61 -0.18 15.24
CA ASN A 138 6.85 -0.67 15.82
C ASN A 138 7.80 -1.03 14.66
N PRO A 139 8.92 -0.31 14.47
CA PRO A 139 9.83 -0.55 13.34
C PRO A 139 10.74 -1.77 13.54
N ASP A 140 10.83 -2.30 14.77
CA ASP A 140 11.74 -3.37 15.17
C ASP A 140 10.99 -4.63 15.66
N HIS A 141 9.91 -4.99 14.97
CA HIS A 141 9.11 -6.17 15.27
C HIS A 141 9.02 -7.09 14.05
N GLU A 142 9.93 -8.08 14.01
CA GLU A 142 9.95 -9.07 12.94
C GLU A 142 8.77 -10.06 13.05
N TRP A 143 8.11 -10.31 11.93
CA TRP A 143 7.02 -11.27 11.82
C TRP A 143 6.84 -11.78 10.40
N THR A 144 6.20 -12.93 10.23
CA THR A 144 5.90 -13.51 8.92
C THR A 144 4.41 -13.46 8.63
N VAL A 145 4.05 -13.11 7.41
CA VAL A 145 2.64 -13.08 6.97
C VAL A 145 2.14 -14.52 6.84
N THR A 146 1.09 -14.84 7.57
CA THR A 146 0.39 -16.13 7.53
C THR A 146 -1.03 -15.97 7.02
N ALA A 147 -1.67 -17.04 6.55
CA ALA A 147 -3.02 -16.97 5.99
C ALA A 147 -4.06 -16.45 7.00
N ASP A 148 -3.91 -16.79 8.28
CA ASP A 148 -4.81 -16.41 9.38
C ASP A 148 -4.75 -14.93 9.74
N CYS A 149 -3.67 -14.21 9.36
CA CYS A 149 -3.59 -12.76 9.58
C CYS A 149 -4.30 -11.94 8.48
N VAL A 150 -4.81 -12.58 7.41
CA VAL A 150 -5.43 -11.89 6.28
C VAL A 150 -6.85 -11.44 6.62
N LEU A 151 -7.07 -10.13 6.67
CA LEU A 151 -8.37 -9.52 7.00
C LEU A 151 -9.28 -9.37 5.77
N SER A 152 -8.72 -9.42 4.57
CA SER A 152 -9.51 -9.31 3.34
C SER A 152 -10.45 -10.49 3.18
N LYS A 153 -11.71 -10.23 2.82
CA LYS A 153 -12.74 -11.27 2.62
C LYS A 153 -12.39 -12.30 1.53
N CYS A 154 -11.44 -12.00 0.64
CA CYS A 154 -10.96 -12.97 -0.35
C CYS A 154 -10.09 -14.10 0.27
N GLY A 155 -9.64 -13.96 1.54
CA GLY A 155 -8.96 -14.98 2.33
C GLY A 155 -7.54 -15.30 1.90
N TRP A 156 -6.89 -14.47 1.09
CA TRP A 156 -5.51 -14.67 0.65
C TRP A 156 -4.77 -13.35 0.41
N THR A 157 -3.46 -13.41 0.30
CA THR A 157 -2.59 -12.29 -0.07
C THR A 157 -1.38 -12.81 -0.86
N PRO A 158 -0.83 -12.05 -1.83
CA PRO A 158 0.45 -12.40 -2.45
C PRO A 158 1.65 -12.24 -1.52
N MET A 159 1.44 -11.64 -0.33
CA MET A 159 2.46 -11.44 0.70
C MET A 159 2.62 -12.63 1.65
N GLU A 160 1.81 -13.69 1.51
CA GLU A 160 1.92 -14.88 2.35
C GLU A 160 3.34 -15.46 2.32
N GLY A 161 3.91 -15.75 3.49
CA GLY A 161 5.28 -16.20 3.68
C GLY A 161 6.33 -15.07 3.71
N GLN A 162 5.94 -13.83 3.38
CA GLN A 162 6.87 -12.70 3.47
C GLN A 162 7.15 -12.33 4.92
N LYS A 163 8.41 -11.99 5.18
CA LYS A 163 8.88 -11.50 6.46
C LYS A 163 8.92 -9.98 6.43
N PHE A 164 8.29 -9.35 7.40
CA PHE A 164 8.36 -7.91 7.64
C PHE A 164 9.03 -7.64 8.98
N HIS A 165 9.76 -6.52 9.06
CA HIS A 165 10.45 -6.10 10.30
C HIS A 165 9.68 -5.00 11.04
N THR A 166 8.60 -4.54 10.44
CA THR A 166 7.76 -3.48 10.99
C THR A 166 6.36 -4.02 11.25
N ARG A 167 5.77 -3.67 12.38
CA ARG A 167 4.40 -4.04 12.74
C ARG A 167 3.55 -2.82 13.06
N VAL A 168 2.29 -2.84 12.60
CA VAL A 168 1.28 -1.88 13.06
C VAL A 168 0.77 -2.35 14.43
N GLU A 169 0.94 -1.50 15.44
CA GLU A 169 0.50 -1.80 16.83
C GLU A 169 -0.93 -1.31 17.06
N LYS A 170 -1.24 -0.07 16.61
CA LYS A 170 -2.56 0.54 16.78
C LYS A 170 -2.93 1.38 15.57
N THR A 171 -4.22 1.43 15.29
CA THR A 171 -4.80 2.33 14.28
C THR A 171 -5.97 3.08 14.90
N PHE A 172 -5.97 4.39 14.71
CA PHE A 172 -7.06 5.27 15.10
C PHE A 172 -7.71 5.85 13.85
N VAL A 173 -9.03 5.90 13.83
CA VAL A 173 -9.82 6.54 12.78
C VAL A 173 -10.76 7.54 13.42
N ASN A 174 -10.67 8.80 13.03
CA ASN A 174 -11.41 9.93 13.62
C ASN A 174 -11.24 10.06 15.15
N GLY A 175 -10.13 9.57 15.71
CA GLY A 175 -9.85 9.55 17.14
C GLY A 175 -10.23 8.25 17.87
N ASP A 176 -10.99 7.38 17.25
CA ASP A 176 -11.40 6.09 17.81
C ASP A 176 -10.34 5.01 17.54
N LEU A 177 -9.98 4.23 18.56
CA LEU A 177 -9.08 3.08 18.43
C LEU A 177 -9.80 1.94 17.71
N VAL A 178 -9.46 1.68 16.46
CA VAL A 178 -10.13 0.68 15.62
C VAL A 178 -9.32 -0.59 15.41
N TYR A 179 -8.04 -0.57 15.74
CA TYR A 179 -7.17 -1.75 15.65
C TYR A 179 -6.14 -1.72 16.78
N SER A 180 -6.03 -2.82 17.51
CA SER A 180 -5.03 -3.07 18.54
C SER A 180 -4.93 -4.59 18.77
N ASP A 181 -3.76 -5.08 19.14
CA ASP A 181 -3.52 -6.48 19.52
C ASP A 181 -4.02 -7.50 18.48
N ASN A 182 -3.81 -7.21 17.19
CA ASN A 182 -4.29 -7.98 16.03
C ASN A 182 -5.81 -8.10 15.92
N LYS A 183 -6.56 -7.24 16.58
CA LYS A 183 -8.02 -7.24 16.54
C LYS A 183 -8.53 -5.94 15.95
N VAL A 184 -9.53 -6.06 15.09
CA VAL A 184 -10.26 -4.92 14.54
C VAL A 184 -11.53 -4.72 15.38
N ASP A 185 -11.71 -3.51 15.90
CA ASP A 185 -12.98 -3.11 16.49
C ASP A 185 -13.97 -2.73 15.37
N GLN A 186 -14.99 -3.55 15.20
CA GLN A 186 -16.02 -3.37 14.19
C GLN A 186 -17.19 -2.46 14.65
N SER A 187 -17.18 -1.99 15.88
CA SER A 187 -18.22 -1.11 16.41
C SER A 187 -18.10 0.32 15.87
N HIS A 188 -16.88 0.74 15.51
CA HIS A 188 -16.62 2.06 14.95
C HIS A 188 -16.72 2.08 13.43
N ARG A 189 -17.18 3.20 12.90
CA ARG A 189 -17.31 3.43 11.44
C ARG A 189 -16.49 4.65 11.04
N GLY A 190 -15.86 4.58 9.86
CA GLY A 190 -15.27 5.76 9.24
C GLY A 190 -16.33 6.83 8.94
N GLN A 191 -15.91 8.09 8.93
CA GLN A 191 -16.74 9.23 8.52
C GLN A 191 -16.50 9.54 7.05
N GLU A 192 -17.50 10.12 6.40
CA GLU A 192 -17.39 10.60 5.02
C GLU A 192 -16.24 11.60 4.89
N LEU A 193 -15.44 11.46 3.83
CA LEU A 193 -14.38 12.41 3.50
C LEU A 193 -15.01 13.68 2.92
N ARG A 194 -14.50 14.84 3.35
CA ARG A 194 -14.83 16.12 2.75
C ARG A 194 -13.70 16.57 1.84
N PHE A 195 -14.06 17.15 0.71
CA PHE A 195 -13.12 17.63 -0.30
C PHE A 195 -13.30 19.12 -0.53
N LYS A 196 -12.19 19.86 -0.59
CA LYS A 196 -12.23 21.27 -1.02
C LYS A 196 -12.54 21.30 -2.53
N ARG A 197 -13.57 22.01 -2.90
CA ARG A 197 -13.92 22.27 -4.30
C ARG A 197 -13.26 23.55 -4.78
#